data_00764254ca26213213ddb0e165fb2bec
#
_entry.id   00764254ca26213213ddb0e165fb2bec
#
_cell.length_a   1.000
_cell.length_b   1.000
_cell.length_c   1.000
_cell.angle_alpha   90.00
_cell.angle_beta   90.00
_cell.angle_gamma   90.00
#
_symmetry.space_group_name_H-M   'P 1'
#
loop_
_entity.id
_entity.type
_entity.pdbx_description
1 polymer ?
#
loop_
_entity_poly.entity_id
_entity_poly.type
_entity_poly.pdbx_seq_one_letter_code
_entity_poly.pdbx_strand_id
1 'polypeptide(L)'
;LKDLTSRAKKQTLKADFEAYLDGFSPNVQEILAKFQFKNQIDTMIDADILGAVIEKFVSPTINLSPKCIYTDDTKQTVKLPALDNHGMGTVFEELIRKFNEENNEEAGEHWTPRDVVELMADLIFVPIKDKIKDATYSCYDGACGTGGMLTVAQDRLLDLAKENNKNVSIHLFGQEIQPE
;
A
#
# COMPACT_ATOMS: atom_id res chain seq x y z
N LEU A 1 -4.47 1.19 18.73
CA LEU A 1 -5.30 0.05 18.28
C LEU A 1 -5.38 -1.06 19.33
N LYS A 2 -4.27 -1.56 19.90
CA LYS A 2 -4.32 -2.63 20.93
C LYS A 2 -5.18 -2.27 22.14
N ASP A 3 -5.21 -1.01 22.55
CA ASP A 3 -6.11 -0.54 23.62
C ASP A 3 -7.58 -0.55 23.21
N LEU A 4 -7.88 -0.36 21.94
CA LEU A 4 -9.25 -0.42 21.42
C LEU A 4 -9.82 -1.83 21.47
N THR A 5 -9.02 -2.87 21.21
CA THR A 5 -9.51 -4.25 21.32
C THR A 5 -9.90 -4.63 22.74
N SER A 6 -9.20 -4.10 23.76
CA SER A 6 -9.59 -4.30 25.17
C SER A 6 -10.91 -3.61 25.52
N ARG A 7 -11.33 -2.61 24.75
CA ARG A 7 -12.56 -1.83 24.91
C ARG A 7 -13.70 -2.30 24.01
N ALA A 8 -13.45 -3.23 23.09
CA ALA A 8 -14.43 -3.76 22.13
C ALA A 8 -15.73 -4.30 22.77
N LYS A 9 -15.68 -4.64 24.06
CA LYS A 9 -16.83 -5.07 24.85
C LYS A 9 -17.64 -3.92 25.48
N LYS A 10 -17.24 -2.65 25.24
CA LYS A 10 -17.90 -1.46 25.78
C LYS A 10 -18.59 -0.70 24.64
N GLN A 11 -19.73 -0.12 24.90
CA GLN A 11 -20.53 0.69 23.94
C GLN A 11 -19.82 1.93 23.38
N THR A 12 -18.51 2.12 23.67
CA THR A 12 -17.72 3.29 23.28
C THR A 12 -16.77 3.02 22.12
N LEU A 13 -16.74 1.80 21.57
CA LEU A 13 -15.74 1.42 20.55
C LEU A 13 -15.73 2.34 19.33
N LYS A 14 -16.93 2.72 18.84
CA LYS A 14 -17.04 3.66 17.70
C LYS A 14 -16.36 4.99 18.03
N ALA A 15 -16.77 5.63 19.12
CA ALA A 15 -16.24 6.94 19.49
C ALA A 15 -14.72 6.90 19.77
N ASP A 16 -14.25 5.83 20.42
CA ASP A 16 -12.83 5.63 20.69
C ASP A 16 -12.03 5.43 19.39
N PHE A 17 -12.60 4.73 18.40
CA PHE A 17 -11.93 4.52 17.11
C PHE A 17 -11.94 5.79 16.27
N GLU A 18 -13.03 6.53 16.21
CA GLU A 18 -13.09 7.84 15.56
C GLU A 18 -12.10 8.83 16.17
N ALA A 19 -12.02 8.92 17.50
CA ALA A 19 -11.04 9.76 18.19
C ALA A 19 -9.58 9.33 17.88
N TYR A 20 -9.33 8.03 17.71
CA TYR A 20 -8.02 7.55 17.27
C TYR A 20 -7.68 8.02 15.84
N LEU A 21 -8.64 8.00 14.92
CA LEU A 21 -8.45 8.48 13.55
C LEU A 21 -8.26 10.01 13.50
N ASP A 22 -8.98 10.74 14.31
CA ASP A 22 -8.85 12.20 14.41
C ASP A 22 -7.47 12.64 14.96
N GLY A 23 -6.73 11.73 15.56
CA GLY A 23 -5.34 11.95 16.03
C GLY A 23 -4.27 11.89 14.93
N PHE A 24 -4.62 11.54 13.69
CA PHE A 24 -3.67 11.54 12.58
C PHE A 24 -3.39 12.96 12.05
N SER A 25 -2.30 13.07 11.27
CA SER A 25 -1.93 14.34 10.61
C SER A 25 -3.04 14.83 9.65
N PRO A 26 -3.11 16.15 9.37
CA PRO A 26 -4.11 16.69 8.45
C PRO A 26 -4.13 16.01 7.08
N ASN A 27 -2.96 15.65 6.54
CA ASN A 27 -2.87 14.94 5.26
C ASN A 27 -3.55 13.57 5.30
N VAL A 28 -3.36 12.82 6.39
CA VAL A 28 -4.02 11.50 6.56
C VAL A 28 -5.53 11.69 6.76
N GLN A 29 -5.94 12.71 7.51
CA GLN A 29 -7.37 13.01 7.68
C GLN A 29 -8.03 13.39 6.35
N GLU A 30 -7.35 14.13 5.47
CA GLU A 30 -7.85 14.43 4.13
C GLU A 30 -8.05 13.15 3.30
N ILE A 31 -7.11 12.22 3.34
CA ILE A 31 -7.23 10.91 2.67
C ILE A 31 -8.42 10.14 3.22
N LEU A 32 -8.56 10.03 4.55
CA LEU A 32 -9.69 9.33 5.18
C LEU A 32 -11.05 9.96 4.81
N ALA A 33 -11.09 11.29 4.65
CA ALA A 33 -12.30 12.00 4.23
C ALA A 33 -12.64 11.71 2.77
N LYS A 34 -11.66 11.70 1.85
CA LYS A 34 -11.85 11.35 0.43
C LYS A 34 -12.40 9.93 0.26
N PHE A 35 -11.90 8.98 1.04
CA PHE A 35 -12.41 7.61 1.05
C PHE A 35 -13.72 7.43 1.84
N GLN A 36 -14.28 8.50 2.37
CA GLN A 36 -15.49 8.46 3.20
C GLN A 36 -15.40 7.40 4.32
N PHE A 37 -14.21 7.28 4.92
CA PHE A 37 -13.87 6.18 5.85
C PHE A 37 -14.81 6.14 7.07
N LYS A 38 -15.32 7.30 7.53
CA LYS A 38 -16.30 7.36 8.62
C LYS A 38 -17.60 6.62 8.28
N ASN A 39 -18.07 6.69 7.03
CA ASN A 39 -19.26 5.96 6.60
C ASN A 39 -19.05 4.43 6.67
N GLN A 40 -17.82 3.97 6.39
CA GLN A 40 -17.46 2.55 6.51
C GLN A 40 -17.46 2.09 7.97
N ILE A 41 -17.10 2.98 8.92
CA ILE A 41 -17.17 2.68 10.35
C ILE A 41 -18.63 2.44 10.75
N ASP A 42 -19.56 3.28 10.29
CA ASP A 42 -20.99 3.12 10.56
C ASP A 42 -21.50 1.78 10.03
N THR A 43 -21.15 1.44 8.79
CA THR A 43 -21.49 0.14 8.19
C THR A 43 -20.95 -1.03 9.03
N MET A 44 -19.70 -0.95 9.51
CA MET A 44 -19.10 -2.00 10.35
C MET A 44 -19.74 -2.08 11.74
N ILE A 45 -20.22 -0.98 12.28
CA ILE A 45 -20.97 -0.94 13.55
C ILE A 45 -22.34 -1.58 13.37
N ASP A 46 -23.06 -1.21 12.33
CA ASP A 46 -24.41 -1.75 12.04
C ASP A 46 -24.36 -3.27 11.80
N ALA A 47 -23.27 -3.75 11.23
CA ALA A 47 -23.02 -5.17 11.03
C ALA A 47 -22.40 -5.89 12.25
N ASP A 48 -22.11 -5.18 13.36
CA ASP A 48 -21.45 -5.69 14.58
C ASP A 48 -20.07 -6.35 14.32
N ILE A 49 -19.32 -5.85 13.32
CA ILE A 49 -18.03 -6.43 12.93
C ILE A 49 -16.82 -5.55 13.23
N LEU A 50 -16.97 -4.29 13.60
CA LEU A 50 -15.84 -3.36 13.82
C LEU A 50 -14.81 -3.93 14.80
N GLY A 51 -15.25 -4.50 15.92
CA GLY A 51 -14.34 -5.11 16.89
C GLY A 51 -13.53 -6.26 16.31
N ALA A 52 -14.18 -7.16 15.59
CA ALA A 52 -13.53 -8.30 14.93
C ALA A 52 -12.52 -7.86 13.86
N VAL A 53 -12.84 -6.81 13.10
CA VAL A 53 -11.93 -6.23 12.10
C VAL A 53 -10.69 -5.66 12.79
N ILE A 54 -10.85 -4.86 13.84
CA ILE A 54 -9.71 -4.31 14.60
C ILE A 54 -8.85 -5.44 15.19
N GLU A 55 -9.46 -6.49 15.74
CA GLU A 55 -8.74 -7.66 16.29
C GLU A 55 -7.89 -8.35 15.21
N LYS A 56 -8.39 -8.47 13.98
CA LYS A 56 -7.62 -9.02 12.86
C LYS A 56 -6.40 -8.17 12.54
N PHE A 57 -6.54 -6.85 12.43
CA PHE A 57 -5.43 -5.94 12.14
C PHE A 57 -4.34 -5.91 13.22
N VAL A 58 -4.69 -6.14 14.48
CA VAL A 58 -3.72 -6.17 15.60
C VAL A 58 -3.30 -7.59 15.98
N SER A 59 -3.67 -8.59 15.19
CA SER A 59 -3.30 -9.99 15.42
C SER A 59 -1.78 -10.13 15.54
N PRO A 60 -1.29 -10.94 16.50
CA PRO A 60 0.15 -11.21 16.66
C PRO A 60 0.74 -12.04 15.52
N THR A 61 -0.08 -12.51 14.58
CA THR A 61 0.32 -13.27 13.39
C THR A 61 0.45 -12.39 12.14
N ILE A 62 0.08 -11.11 12.23
CA ILE A 62 0.11 -10.15 11.10
C ILE A 62 1.10 -9.04 11.45
N ASN A 63 1.96 -8.70 10.50
CA ASN A 63 2.86 -7.55 10.59
C ASN A 63 2.68 -6.68 9.34
N LEU A 64 2.01 -5.54 9.50
CA LEU A 64 1.83 -4.53 8.45
C LEU A 64 2.87 -3.39 8.58
N SER A 65 3.91 -3.58 9.37
CA SER A 65 4.94 -2.56 9.60
C SER A 65 6.13 -2.77 8.64
N PRO A 66 6.80 -1.68 8.22
CA PRO A 66 8.05 -1.77 7.47
C PRO A 66 9.24 -2.24 8.32
N LYS A 67 9.00 -2.74 9.54
CA LYS A 67 10.01 -3.28 10.44
C LYS A 67 9.70 -4.73 10.80
N CYS A 68 10.72 -5.59 10.76
CA CYS A 68 10.58 -6.96 11.22
C CYS A 68 10.21 -7.02 12.71
N ILE A 69 9.42 -8.02 13.07
CA ILE A 69 9.20 -8.42 14.46
C ILE A 69 10.11 -9.60 14.75
N TYR A 70 10.88 -9.53 15.81
CA TYR A 70 11.84 -10.55 16.20
C TYR A 70 11.29 -11.39 17.36
N THR A 71 11.81 -12.61 17.48
CA THR A 71 11.42 -13.54 18.55
C THR A 71 12.00 -13.10 19.90
N ASP A 72 13.17 -12.45 19.86
CA ASP A 72 13.95 -12.03 21.02
C ASP A 72 14.62 -10.68 20.81
N ASP A 73 15.14 -10.09 21.87
CA ASP A 73 15.84 -8.81 21.87
C ASP A 73 17.19 -8.84 21.12
N THR A 74 17.73 -10.04 20.86
CA THR A 74 19.01 -10.19 20.12
C THR A 74 18.84 -9.98 18.62
N LYS A 75 17.60 -9.95 18.13
CA LYS A 75 17.21 -9.76 16.71
C LYS A 75 17.85 -10.79 15.76
N GLN A 76 18.17 -11.97 16.26
CA GLN A 76 18.76 -13.03 15.46
C GLN A 76 17.72 -13.83 14.66
N THR A 77 16.50 -13.96 15.22
CA THR A 77 15.44 -14.74 14.59
C THR A 77 14.23 -13.85 14.29
N VAL A 78 13.91 -13.70 13.02
CA VAL A 78 12.72 -12.96 12.58
C VAL A 78 11.47 -13.81 12.86
N LYS A 79 10.56 -13.29 13.66
CA LYS A 79 9.26 -13.89 13.93
C LYS A 79 8.26 -13.58 12.82
N LEU A 80 8.18 -12.31 12.43
CA LEU A 80 7.37 -11.86 11.31
C LEU A 80 8.21 -10.90 10.45
N PRO A 81 8.27 -11.12 9.13
CA PRO A 81 9.00 -10.25 8.22
C PRO A 81 8.39 -8.83 8.21
N ALA A 82 9.19 -7.87 7.79
CA ALA A 82 8.71 -6.54 7.44
C ALA A 82 7.80 -6.61 6.22
N LEU A 83 6.83 -5.72 6.16
CA LEU A 83 6.04 -5.48 4.97
C LEU A 83 6.44 -4.11 4.42
N ASP A 84 7.19 -4.11 3.35
CA ASP A 84 7.57 -2.88 2.63
C ASP A 84 6.43 -2.35 1.75
N ASN A 85 6.65 -1.23 1.08
CA ASN A 85 5.64 -0.63 0.21
C ASN A 85 5.25 -1.55 -0.96
N HIS A 86 6.21 -2.32 -1.48
CA HIS A 86 5.96 -3.30 -2.53
C HIS A 86 5.04 -4.43 -2.04
N GLY A 87 5.37 -5.04 -0.91
CA GLY A 87 4.55 -6.07 -0.29
C GLY A 87 3.16 -5.57 0.13
N MET A 88 3.06 -4.31 0.59
CA MET A 88 1.77 -3.68 0.89
C MET A 88 0.92 -3.54 -0.39
N GLY A 89 1.53 -3.12 -1.50
CA GLY A 89 0.86 -3.08 -2.81
C GLY A 89 0.32 -4.46 -3.21
N THR A 90 1.13 -5.51 -3.09
CA THR A 90 0.71 -6.89 -3.39
C THR A 90 -0.47 -7.35 -2.51
N VAL A 91 -0.45 -7.02 -1.22
CA VAL A 91 -1.58 -7.32 -0.31
C VAL A 91 -2.86 -6.60 -0.77
N PHE A 92 -2.74 -5.32 -1.14
CA PHE A 92 -3.87 -4.54 -1.62
C PHE A 92 -4.44 -5.11 -2.93
N GLU A 93 -3.58 -5.42 -3.90
CA GLU A 93 -3.96 -6.04 -5.17
C GLU A 93 -4.72 -7.36 -4.95
N GLU A 94 -4.23 -8.22 -4.04
CA GLU A 94 -4.87 -9.49 -3.73
C GLU A 94 -6.24 -9.32 -3.05
N LEU A 95 -6.38 -8.29 -2.20
CA LEU A 95 -7.67 -7.96 -1.59
C LEU A 95 -8.70 -7.50 -2.64
N ILE A 96 -8.29 -6.62 -3.57
CA ILE A 96 -9.16 -6.16 -4.66
C ILE A 96 -9.53 -7.34 -5.57
N ARG A 97 -8.57 -8.19 -5.93
CA ARG A 97 -8.83 -9.38 -6.74
C ARG A 97 -9.90 -10.28 -6.10
N LYS A 98 -9.75 -10.59 -4.81
CA LYS A 98 -10.73 -11.40 -4.07
C LYS A 98 -12.09 -10.73 -3.98
N PHE A 99 -12.12 -9.43 -3.71
CA PHE A 99 -13.37 -8.67 -3.66
C PHE A 99 -14.12 -8.73 -4.99
N ASN A 100 -13.43 -8.53 -6.11
CA ASN A 100 -14.03 -8.59 -7.43
C ASN A 100 -14.53 -10.00 -7.79
N GLU A 101 -13.76 -11.06 -7.45
CA GLU A 101 -14.19 -12.45 -7.64
C GLU A 101 -15.48 -12.78 -6.85
N GLU A 102 -15.56 -12.32 -5.60
CA GLU A 102 -16.74 -12.56 -4.75
C GLU A 102 -17.98 -11.80 -5.24
N ASN A 103 -17.81 -10.63 -5.85
CA ASN A 103 -18.91 -9.81 -6.36
C ASN A 103 -19.22 -10.01 -7.84
N ASN A 104 -18.53 -10.93 -8.54
CA ASN A 104 -18.62 -11.14 -10.00
C ASN A 104 -18.38 -9.86 -10.82
N GLU A 105 -17.52 -8.96 -10.32
CA GLU A 105 -17.10 -7.76 -11.04
C GLU A 105 -15.92 -8.08 -11.95
N GLU A 106 -15.88 -7.47 -13.13
CA GLU A 106 -14.75 -7.66 -14.05
C GLU A 106 -13.49 -7.03 -13.46
N ALA A 107 -12.53 -7.86 -13.06
CA ALA A 107 -11.28 -7.44 -12.40
C ALA A 107 -10.41 -6.49 -13.25
N GLY A 108 -10.69 -6.37 -14.55
CA GLY A 108 -9.90 -5.57 -15.49
C GLY A 108 -10.14 -4.06 -15.43
N GLU A 109 -11.18 -3.59 -14.73
CA GLU A 109 -11.52 -2.15 -14.70
C GLU A 109 -10.77 -1.35 -13.62
N HIS A 110 -10.18 -2.03 -12.63
CA HIS A 110 -9.69 -1.35 -11.42
C HIS A 110 -8.18 -1.40 -11.19
N TRP A 111 -7.44 -2.26 -11.90
CA TRP A 111 -5.98 -2.32 -11.70
C TRP A 111 -5.25 -3.04 -12.85
N THR A 112 -4.00 -2.68 -13.07
CA THR A 112 -3.13 -3.36 -14.02
C THR A 112 -2.32 -4.44 -13.29
N PRO A 113 -2.36 -5.72 -13.72
CA PRO A 113 -1.59 -6.79 -13.11
C PRO A 113 -0.11 -6.45 -13.01
N ARG A 114 0.50 -6.77 -11.87
CA ARG A 114 1.87 -6.36 -11.57
C ARG A 114 2.90 -6.94 -12.54
N ASP A 115 2.72 -8.17 -12.96
CA ASP A 115 3.56 -8.82 -13.97
C ASP A 115 3.52 -8.10 -15.33
N VAL A 116 2.36 -7.55 -15.70
CA VAL A 116 2.21 -6.69 -16.89
C VAL A 116 2.96 -5.37 -16.70
N VAL A 117 2.85 -4.75 -15.51
CA VAL A 117 3.56 -3.50 -15.20
C VAL A 117 5.07 -3.72 -15.21
N GLU A 118 5.56 -4.83 -14.65
CA GLU A 118 6.97 -5.23 -14.69
C GLU A 118 7.46 -5.45 -16.14
N LEU A 119 6.67 -6.17 -16.95
CA LEU A 119 6.97 -6.34 -18.37
C LEU A 119 7.06 -4.99 -19.11
N MET A 120 6.13 -4.08 -18.86
CA MET A 120 6.14 -2.75 -19.46
C MET A 120 7.39 -1.96 -19.07
N ALA A 121 7.78 -1.99 -17.79
CA ALA A 121 8.99 -1.36 -17.29
C ALA A 121 10.24 -1.97 -17.97
N ASP A 122 10.30 -3.29 -18.12
CA ASP A 122 11.39 -3.97 -18.81
C ASP A 122 11.47 -3.60 -20.29
N LEU A 123 10.36 -3.54 -20.99
CA LEU A 123 10.30 -3.12 -22.40
C LEU A 123 10.81 -1.69 -22.61
N ILE A 124 10.64 -0.80 -21.62
CA ILE A 124 11.12 0.59 -21.67
C ILE A 124 12.62 0.66 -21.35
N PHE A 125 13.05 0.04 -20.26
CA PHE A 125 14.38 0.30 -19.69
C PHE A 125 15.46 -0.68 -20.13
N VAL A 126 15.16 -1.97 -20.35
CA VAL A 126 16.16 -2.96 -20.75
C VAL A 126 16.85 -2.60 -22.09
N PRO A 127 16.13 -2.12 -23.12
CA PRO A 127 16.78 -1.72 -24.39
C PRO A 127 17.74 -0.53 -24.26
N ILE A 128 17.62 0.26 -23.21
CA ILE A 128 18.46 1.46 -22.99
C ILE A 128 19.42 1.31 -21.82
N LYS A 129 19.48 0.14 -21.18
CA LYS A 129 20.27 -0.09 -19.96
C LYS A 129 21.73 0.39 -20.06
N ASP A 130 22.38 0.12 -21.21
CA ASP A 130 23.79 0.49 -21.46
C ASP A 130 23.97 2.00 -21.70
N LYS A 131 22.87 2.75 -21.86
CA LYS A 131 22.85 4.20 -22.05
C LYS A 131 22.54 4.96 -20.78
N ILE A 132 22.23 4.27 -19.69
CA ILE A 132 21.95 4.90 -18.38
C ILE A 132 23.24 5.58 -17.90
N LYS A 133 23.11 6.85 -17.50
CA LYS A 133 24.22 7.70 -17.02
C LYS A 133 23.91 8.18 -15.60
N ASP A 134 24.94 8.66 -14.92
CA ASP A 134 24.78 9.41 -13.67
C ASP A 134 24.01 10.71 -13.97
N ALA A 135 22.74 10.73 -13.63
CA ALA A 135 21.82 11.83 -13.94
C ALA A 135 20.54 11.77 -13.10
N THR A 136 19.77 12.85 -13.16
CA THR A 136 18.39 12.87 -12.68
C THR A 136 17.46 12.52 -13.85
N TYR A 137 16.61 11.52 -13.63
CA TYR A 137 15.60 11.08 -14.59
C TYR A 137 14.22 11.52 -14.12
N SER A 138 13.36 11.82 -15.09
CA SER A 138 11.94 12.09 -14.84
C SER A 138 11.10 11.00 -15.48
N CYS A 139 10.25 10.35 -14.71
CA CYS A 139 9.27 9.41 -15.20
C CYS A 139 7.89 10.06 -15.11
N TYR A 140 7.14 10.03 -16.21
CA TYR A 140 5.82 10.62 -16.31
C TYR A 140 4.81 9.57 -16.78
N ASP A 141 3.68 9.52 -16.10
CA ASP A 141 2.52 8.71 -16.45
C ASP A 141 1.29 9.61 -16.53
N GLY A 142 0.70 9.70 -17.71
CA GLY A 142 -0.44 10.58 -18.01
C GLY A 142 -1.80 10.00 -17.61
N ALA A 143 -1.85 8.77 -17.13
CA ALA A 143 -3.05 8.07 -16.64
C ALA A 143 -2.62 7.11 -15.52
N CYS A 144 -2.05 7.68 -14.45
CA CYS A 144 -1.27 6.93 -13.49
C CYS A 144 -2.11 6.10 -12.51
N GLY A 145 -3.42 6.30 -12.43
CA GLY A 145 -4.23 5.68 -11.40
C GLY A 145 -3.62 5.92 -10.02
N THR A 146 -3.41 4.86 -9.26
CA THR A 146 -2.76 4.89 -7.94
C THR A 146 -1.22 5.01 -8.00
N GLY A 147 -0.61 5.12 -9.19
CA GLY A 147 0.82 5.28 -9.37
C GLY A 147 1.63 3.97 -9.40
N GLY A 148 0.96 2.82 -9.53
CA GLY A 148 1.62 1.51 -9.54
C GLY A 148 2.68 1.37 -10.63
N MET A 149 2.41 1.85 -11.85
CA MET A 149 3.38 1.83 -12.95
C MET A 149 4.61 2.69 -12.64
N LEU A 150 4.43 3.87 -12.07
CA LEU A 150 5.52 4.78 -11.73
C LEU A 150 6.46 4.20 -10.67
N THR A 151 5.92 3.53 -9.65
CA THR A 151 6.74 2.93 -8.58
C THR A 151 7.56 1.75 -9.10
N VAL A 152 6.97 0.86 -9.90
CA VAL A 152 7.69 -0.25 -10.52
C VAL A 152 8.75 0.26 -11.52
N ALA A 153 8.42 1.27 -12.31
CA ALA A 153 9.36 1.90 -13.22
C ALA A 153 10.56 2.51 -12.49
N GLN A 154 10.33 3.17 -11.34
CA GLN A 154 11.40 3.70 -10.50
C GLN A 154 12.30 2.59 -9.99
N ASP A 155 11.75 1.54 -9.39
CA ASP A 155 12.51 0.44 -8.84
C ASP A 155 13.35 -0.23 -9.92
N ARG A 156 12.77 -0.49 -11.10
CA ARG A 156 13.47 -1.11 -12.23
C ARG A 156 14.62 -0.27 -12.76
N LEU A 157 14.42 1.03 -12.90
CA LEU A 157 15.47 1.94 -13.35
C LEU A 157 16.62 2.04 -12.34
N LEU A 158 16.30 2.07 -11.03
CA LEU A 158 17.30 2.06 -9.96
C LEU A 158 18.13 0.77 -9.97
N ASP A 159 17.50 -0.38 -10.17
CA ASP A 159 18.20 -1.67 -10.23
C ASP A 159 19.14 -1.74 -11.43
N LEU A 160 18.68 -1.36 -12.62
CA LEU A 160 19.53 -1.31 -13.82
C LEU A 160 20.69 -0.32 -13.69
N ALA A 161 20.46 0.83 -13.04
CA ALA A 161 21.51 1.79 -12.76
C ALA A 161 22.57 1.20 -11.83
N LYS A 162 22.13 0.49 -10.77
CA LYS A 162 23.00 -0.18 -9.82
C LYS A 162 23.82 -1.29 -10.45
N GLU A 163 23.21 -2.12 -11.31
CA GLU A 163 23.89 -3.15 -12.09
C GLU A 163 25.02 -2.54 -12.96
N ASN A 164 24.81 -1.35 -13.50
CA ASN A 164 25.77 -0.62 -14.32
C ASN A 164 26.71 0.31 -13.52
N ASN A 165 26.70 0.26 -12.20
CA ASN A 165 27.46 1.15 -11.31
C ASN A 165 27.19 2.63 -11.59
N LYS A 166 25.93 3.01 -11.83
CA LYS A 166 25.48 4.37 -12.05
C LYS A 166 24.72 4.90 -10.85
N ASN A 167 24.89 6.19 -10.59
CA ASN A 167 24.14 6.88 -9.55
C ASN A 167 23.06 7.74 -10.22
N VAL A 168 21.80 7.35 -10.01
CA VAL A 168 20.66 8.05 -10.59
C VAL A 168 19.74 8.58 -9.49
N SER A 169 19.13 9.72 -9.76
CA SER A 169 17.99 10.26 -9.00
C SER A 169 16.76 10.25 -9.89
N ILE A 170 15.59 9.94 -9.33
CA ILE A 170 14.37 9.80 -10.12
C ILE A 170 13.28 10.66 -9.52
N HIS A 171 12.62 11.46 -10.37
CA HIS A 171 11.42 12.19 -10.05
C HIS A 171 10.24 11.56 -10.77
N LEU A 172 9.18 11.27 -10.02
CA LEU A 172 7.95 10.71 -10.56
C LEU A 172 6.90 11.81 -10.72
N PHE A 173 6.26 11.80 -11.87
CA PHE A 173 5.15 12.70 -12.18
C PHE A 173 3.98 11.87 -12.68
N GLY A 174 2.86 11.95 -12.00
CA GLY A 174 1.60 11.28 -12.38
C GLY A 174 0.52 12.31 -12.68
N GLN A 175 -0.34 11.97 -13.63
CA GLN A 175 -1.57 12.68 -13.89
C GLN A 175 -2.72 11.69 -13.89
N GLU A 176 -3.81 12.04 -13.20
CA GLU A 176 -5.03 11.24 -13.14
C GLU A 176 -6.24 12.16 -13.25
N ILE A 177 -7.30 11.70 -13.92
CA ILE A 177 -8.54 12.45 -14.06
C ILE A 177 -9.41 12.30 -12.82
N GLN A 178 -9.42 11.11 -12.25
CA GLN A 178 -10.18 10.82 -11.03
C GLN A 178 -9.33 11.10 -9.79
N PRO A 179 -9.85 11.84 -8.81
CA PRO A 179 -9.13 12.10 -7.55
C PRO A 179 -9.27 10.89 -6.61
N GLU A 180 -8.56 9.82 -6.89
CA GLU A 180 -8.47 8.65 -6.00
C GLU A 180 -7.29 8.76 -5.02
#